data_60df4d6acfec3fd7a15a9004ebe64f76
#
_entry.id   60df4d6acfec3fd7a15a9004ebe64f76
#
_cell.length_a   1.000
_cell.length_b   1.000
_cell.length_c   1.000
_cell.angle_alpha   90.00
_cell.angle_beta   90.00
_cell.angle_gamma   90.00
#
_symmetry.space_group_name_H-M   'P 1'
#
loop_
_entity.id
_entity.type
_entity.pdbx_description
1 polymer ?
#
loop_
_entity_poly.entity_id
_entity_poly.type
_entity_poly.pdbx_seq_one_letter_code
_entity_poly.pdbx_strand_id
1 'polypeptide(L)'
;FVSSIVGFQTGMLSTEMLPDFYREANAKGHELQQKADAMETLDDCVEIQQMLEDFLRLQKIAVTKFAPYLEENKMRTPVKQLLASRAGRSPARVSWYVKELNGIISSHEQSIRECVDIIREARWLYEKFGEGEYRDISGLCKVASRTEIAEKNYSLTPGAYVGVAAV
;
A
#
# COMPACT_ATOMS: atom_id res chain seq x y z
N PHE A 1 -5.75 11.57 0.20
CA PHE A 1 -6.70 10.94 -0.73
C PHE A 1 -8.01 11.71 -0.81
N VAL A 2 -8.82 11.76 0.27
CA VAL A 2 -10.12 12.45 0.29
C VAL A 2 -9.98 13.96 0.06
N SER A 3 -8.99 14.61 0.65
CA SER A 3 -8.73 16.05 0.45
C SER A 3 -8.29 16.38 -0.97
N SER A 4 -7.55 15.50 -1.63
CA SER A 4 -7.12 15.67 -3.03
C SER A 4 -8.25 15.44 -4.01
N ILE A 5 -9.14 14.48 -3.74
CA ILE A 5 -10.23 14.09 -4.64
C ILE A 5 -11.39 15.04 -4.59
N VAL A 6 -11.79 15.47 -3.42
CA VAL A 6 -13.08 16.14 -3.27
C VAL A 6 -12.93 17.64 -3.06
N GLY A 7 -11.72 18.12 -2.76
CA GLY A 7 -11.53 19.54 -2.48
C GLY A 7 -12.49 20.06 -1.39
N PHE A 8 -12.94 19.18 -0.52
CA PHE A 8 -13.87 19.47 0.55
C PHE A 8 -13.33 20.46 1.59
N GLN A 9 -12.05 20.77 1.53
CA GLN A 9 -11.42 21.80 2.39
C GLN A 9 -11.84 23.24 2.07
N THR A 10 -12.73 23.47 1.10
CA THR A 10 -13.08 24.84 0.67
C THR A 10 -14.39 25.38 1.23
N GLY A 11 -14.79 24.98 2.42
CA GLY A 11 -15.88 25.66 3.12
C GLY A 11 -17.30 25.49 2.56
N MET A 12 -17.48 24.77 1.43
CA MET A 12 -18.80 24.52 0.87
C MET A 12 -19.50 23.30 1.44
N LEU A 13 -18.72 22.35 2.01
CA LEU A 13 -19.27 21.20 2.73
C LEU A 13 -18.42 21.04 3.98
N SER A 14 -19.03 21.13 5.15
CA SER A 14 -18.32 20.84 6.42
C SER A 14 -17.96 19.36 6.47
N THR A 15 -16.87 19.03 7.17
CA THR A 15 -16.49 17.63 7.43
C THR A 15 -17.61 16.83 8.11
N GLU A 16 -18.52 17.50 8.80
CA GLU A 16 -19.70 16.91 9.44
C GLU A 16 -20.76 16.44 8.43
N MET A 17 -20.75 16.99 7.21
CA MET A 17 -21.64 16.56 6.12
C MET A 17 -21.07 15.39 5.33
N LEU A 18 -19.84 14.96 5.58
CA LEU A 18 -19.26 13.80 4.93
C LEU A 18 -19.90 12.52 5.50
N PRO A 19 -20.28 11.56 4.62
CA PRO A 19 -20.77 10.27 5.06
C PRO A 19 -19.77 9.55 5.97
N ASP A 20 -20.27 8.73 6.89
CA ASP A 20 -19.44 8.00 7.86
C ASP A 20 -18.34 7.17 7.19
N PHE A 21 -18.63 6.53 6.05
CA PHE A 21 -17.64 5.75 5.33
C PHE A 21 -16.44 6.57 4.80
N TYR A 22 -16.61 7.88 4.58
CA TYR A 22 -15.52 8.78 4.24
C TYR A 22 -14.72 9.20 5.46
N ARG A 23 -15.43 9.49 6.56
CA ARG A 23 -14.77 9.86 7.83
C ARG A 23 -13.93 8.72 8.34
N GLU A 24 -14.44 7.50 8.28
CA GLU A 24 -13.73 6.28 8.66
C GLU A 24 -12.46 6.06 7.81
N ALA A 25 -12.58 6.10 6.47
CA ALA A 25 -11.43 5.96 5.59
C ALA A 25 -10.37 7.04 5.81
N ASN A 26 -10.79 8.30 6.06
CA ASN A 26 -9.87 9.40 6.32
C ASN A 26 -9.16 9.25 7.67
N ALA A 27 -9.89 8.87 8.72
CA ALA A 27 -9.32 8.63 10.05
C ALA A 27 -8.27 7.50 10.00
N LYS A 28 -8.57 6.40 9.33
CA LYS A 28 -7.61 5.29 9.13
C LYS A 28 -6.38 5.71 8.31
N GLY A 29 -6.54 6.58 7.32
CA GLY A 29 -5.42 7.15 6.58
C GLY A 29 -4.48 7.98 7.44
N HIS A 30 -5.01 8.78 8.36
CA HIS A 30 -4.22 9.55 9.33
C HIS A 30 -3.53 8.67 10.36
N GLU A 31 -4.23 7.66 10.90
CA GLU A 31 -3.67 6.69 11.83
C GLU A 31 -2.48 5.94 11.18
N LEU A 32 -2.66 5.47 9.94
CA LEU A 32 -1.62 4.82 9.17
C LEU A 32 -0.40 5.73 8.94
N GLN A 33 -0.62 7.00 8.59
CA GLN A 33 0.46 7.97 8.41
C GLN A 33 1.27 8.15 9.69
N GLN A 34 0.60 8.35 10.83
CA GLN A 34 1.26 8.51 12.12
C GLN A 34 2.06 7.27 12.52
N LYS A 35 1.52 6.07 12.27
CA LYS A 35 2.23 4.83 12.56
C LYS A 35 3.44 4.63 11.65
N ALA A 36 3.31 4.96 10.36
CA ALA A 36 4.40 4.90 9.40
C ALA A 36 5.54 5.89 9.74
N ASP A 37 5.19 7.11 10.18
CA ASP A 37 6.17 8.11 10.59
C ASP A 37 6.91 7.73 11.89
N ALA A 38 6.30 6.87 12.73
CA ALA A 38 6.87 6.39 13.99
C ALA A 38 7.50 4.98 13.89
N MET A 39 7.62 4.43 12.68
CA MET A 39 8.14 3.08 12.46
C MET A 39 9.64 3.01 12.79
N GLU A 40 10.04 2.10 13.68
CA GLU A 40 11.43 1.87 14.06
C GLU A 40 11.84 0.40 13.95
N THR A 41 10.89 -0.53 13.99
CA THR A 41 11.14 -1.97 14.08
C THR A 41 10.51 -2.75 12.94
N LEU A 42 10.99 -3.98 12.75
CA LEU A 42 10.38 -4.90 11.78
C LEU A 42 8.96 -5.33 12.17
N ASP A 43 8.66 -5.40 13.48
CA ASP A 43 7.32 -5.73 13.97
C ASP A 43 6.34 -4.59 13.65
N ASP A 44 6.78 -3.33 13.71
CA ASP A 44 5.98 -2.18 13.23
C ASP A 44 5.64 -2.31 11.74
N CYS A 45 6.56 -2.84 10.92
CA CYS A 45 6.29 -3.10 9.51
C CYS A 45 5.13 -4.09 9.29
N VAL A 46 5.03 -5.12 10.13
CA VAL A 46 3.93 -6.11 10.04
C VAL A 46 2.59 -5.48 10.42
N GLU A 47 2.58 -4.65 11.46
CA GLU A 47 1.37 -3.91 11.84
C GLU A 47 0.94 -2.93 10.73
N ILE A 48 1.88 -2.18 10.18
CA ILE A 48 1.64 -1.26 9.05
C ILE A 48 1.10 -2.00 7.83
N GLN A 49 1.60 -3.19 7.52
CA GLN A 49 1.08 -4.00 6.42
C GLN A 49 -0.42 -4.26 6.60
N GLN A 50 -0.85 -4.71 7.78
CA GLN A 50 -2.27 -4.96 8.05
C GLN A 50 -3.11 -3.68 7.94
N MET A 51 -2.59 -2.57 8.45
CA MET A 51 -3.26 -1.26 8.36
C MET A 51 -3.39 -0.78 6.91
N LEU A 52 -2.39 -1.02 6.05
CA LEU A 52 -2.43 -0.71 4.61
C LEU A 52 -3.53 -1.49 3.89
N GLU A 53 -3.66 -2.79 4.17
CA GLU A 53 -4.69 -3.64 3.58
C GLU A 53 -6.10 -3.20 4.02
N ASP A 54 -6.29 -2.89 5.30
CA ASP A 54 -7.54 -2.38 5.83
C ASP A 54 -7.91 -1.01 5.24
N PHE A 55 -6.94 -0.12 5.13
CA PHE A 55 -7.13 1.19 4.51
C PHE A 55 -7.56 1.07 3.04
N LEU A 56 -6.91 0.21 2.27
CA LEU A 56 -7.29 -0.05 0.87
C LEU A 56 -8.72 -0.57 0.76
N ARG A 57 -9.13 -1.47 1.66
CA ARG A 57 -10.50 -1.99 1.72
C ARG A 57 -11.51 -0.87 1.96
N LEU A 58 -11.23 0.02 2.93
CA LEU A 58 -12.10 1.17 3.23
C LEU A 58 -12.19 2.15 2.05
N GLN A 59 -11.08 2.41 1.36
CA GLN A 59 -11.09 3.24 0.15
C GLN A 59 -11.99 2.68 -0.94
N LYS A 60 -11.92 1.36 -1.20
CA LYS A 60 -12.78 0.69 -2.18
C LYS A 60 -14.26 0.80 -1.82
N ILE A 61 -14.60 0.61 -0.53
CA ILE A 61 -15.97 0.77 -0.03
C ILE A 61 -16.43 2.23 -0.22
N ALA A 62 -15.60 3.20 0.14
CA ALA A 62 -15.93 4.62 0.03
C ALA A 62 -16.26 5.02 -1.42
N VAL A 63 -15.47 4.58 -2.40
CA VAL A 63 -15.72 4.89 -3.82
C VAL A 63 -16.98 4.18 -4.32
N THR A 64 -17.22 2.94 -3.92
CA THR A 64 -18.42 2.19 -4.31
C THR A 64 -19.70 2.87 -3.81
N LYS A 65 -19.67 3.42 -2.59
CA LYS A 65 -20.80 4.10 -1.97
C LYS A 65 -20.99 5.55 -2.45
N PHE A 66 -20.00 6.13 -3.10
CA PHE A 66 -20.01 7.56 -3.46
C PHE A 66 -21.12 7.93 -4.43
N ALA A 67 -21.27 7.22 -5.55
CA ALA A 67 -22.28 7.54 -6.56
C ALA A 67 -23.72 7.37 -6.03
N PRO A 68 -24.09 6.25 -5.35
CA PRO A 68 -25.38 6.12 -4.69
C PRO A 68 -25.66 7.26 -3.68
N TYR A 69 -24.69 7.59 -2.83
CA TYR A 69 -24.83 8.66 -1.85
C TYR A 69 -25.19 10.02 -2.50
N LEU A 70 -24.54 10.37 -3.61
CA LEU A 70 -24.83 11.60 -4.34
C LEU A 70 -26.25 11.61 -4.93
N GLU A 71 -26.77 10.46 -5.33
CA GLU A 71 -28.15 10.32 -5.85
C GLU A 71 -29.18 10.47 -4.74
N GLU A 72 -29.01 9.72 -3.65
CA GLU A 72 -29.93 9.73 -2.51
C GLU A 72 -30.05 11.11 -1.86
N ASN A 73 -28.94 11.83 -1.75
CA ASN A 73 -28.91 13.15 -1.11
C ASN A 73 -29.07 14.32 -2.09
N LYS A 74 -29.44 14.08 -3.35
CA LYS A 74 -29.60 15.10 -4.39
C LYS A 74 -28.37 15.99 -4.59
N MET A 75 -27.18 15.51 -4.22
CA MET A 75 -25.93 16.26 -4.25
C MET A 75 -25.21 16.20 -5.62
N ARG A 76 -25.75 15.50 -6.59
CA ARG A 76 -25.13 15.37 -7.93
C ARG A 76 -24.86 16.71 -8.61
N THR A 77 -25.83 17.62 -8.59
CA THR A 77 -25.68 18.93 -9.25
C THR A 77 -24.72 19.86 -8.51
N PRO A 78 -24.80 20.05 -7.19
CA PRO A 78 -23.82 20.83 -6.43
C PRO A 78 -22.40 20.33 -6.59
N VAL A 79 -22.16 19.01 -6.47
CA VAL A 79 -20.83 18.41 -6.63
C VAL A 79 -20.32 18.59 -8.06
N LYS A 80 -21.16 18.40 -9.07
CA LYS A 80 -20.80 18.62 -10.48
C LYS A 80 -20.37 20.08 -10.74
N GLN A 81 -21.08 21.07 -10.19
CA GLN A 81 -20.73 22.47 -10.31
C GLN A 81 -19.41 22.79 -9.62
N LEU A 82 -19.19 22.27 -8.41
CA LEU A 82 -17.95 22.45 -7.67
C LEU A 82 -16.74 21.89 -8.45
N LEU A 83 -16.87 20.71 -8.99
CA LEU A 83 -15.79 20.06 -9.75
C LEU A 83 -15.51 20.78 -11.08
N ALA A 84 -16.54 21.30 -11.73
CA ALA A 84 -16.41 22.11 -12.94
C ALA A 84 -15.66 23.42 -12.70
N SER A 85 -15.96 24.11 -11.60
CA SER A 85 -15.33 25.40 -11.25
C SER A 85 -13.81 25.27 -10.99
N ARG A 86 -13.34 24.10 -10.55
CA ARG A 86 -11.92 23.84 -10.27
C ARG A 86 -11.12 23.36 -11.48
N ALA A 87 -11.75 22.60 -12.37
CA ALA A 87 -11.03 22.01 -13.49
C ALA A 87 -10.88 22.94 -14.70
N GLY A 88 -11.52 24.12 -14.69
CA GLY A 88 -11.55 25.03 -15.86
C GLY A 88 -12.14 24.36 -17.12
N ARG A 89 -12.88 23.27 -16.97
CA ARG A 89 -13.45 22.46 -18.07
C ARG A 89 -14.96 22.35 -17.90
N SER A 90 -15.64 22.04 -18.99
CA SER A 90 -17.07 21.68 -18.95
C SER A 90 -17.36 20.63 -17.90
N PRO A 91 -18.52 20.70 -17.22
CA PRO A 91 -18.85 19.79 -16.12
C PRO A 91 -18.81 18.34 -16.60
N ALA A 92 -17.80 17.61 -16.14
CA ALA A 92 -17.67 16.19 -16.42
C ALA A 92 -18.79 15.41 -15.71
N ARG A 93 -19.17 14.26 -16.27
CA ARG A 93 -20.19 13.40 -15.66
C ARG A 93 -19.64 12.81 -14.36
N VAL A 94 -20.50 12.61 -13.36
CA VAL A 94 -20.12 11.93 -12.08
C VAL A 94 -19.43 10.60 -12.35
N SER A 95 -19.88 9.85 -13.38
CA SER A 95 -19.25 8.60 -13.80
C SER A 95 -17.78 8.74 -14.21
N TRP A 96 -17.38 9.89 -14.75
CA TRP A 96 -15.99 10.15 -15.07
C TRP A 96 -15.13 10.25 -13.79
N TYR A 97 -15.62 10.99 -12.78
CA TYR A 97 -14.93 11.10 -11.50
C TYR A 97 -14.82 9.77 -10.78
N VAL A 98 -15.90 8.96 -10.79
CA VAL A 98 -15.84 7.59 -10.22
C VAL A 98 -14.80 6.74 -10.93
N LYS A 99 -14.65 6.88 -12.26
CA LYS A 99 -13.61 6.18 -13.02
C LYS A 99 -12.20 6.64 -12.62
N GLU A 100 -11.99 7.95 -12.47
CA GLU A 100 -10.70 8.51 -12.02
C GLU A 100 -10.35 8.02 -10.60
N LEU A 101 -11.33 8.02 -9.68
CA LEU A 101 -11.17 7.52 -8.33
C LEU A 101 -10.78 6.03 -8.31
N ASN A 102 -11.43 5.22 -9.13
CA ASN A 102 -11.08 3.81 -9.27
C ASN A 102 -9.65 3.63 -9.83
N GLY A 103 -9.23 4.48 -10.77
CA GLY A 103 -7.87 4.49 -11.29
C GLY A 103 -6.82 4.78 -10.19
N ILE A 104 -7.09 5.78 -9.34
CA ILE A 104 -6.24 6.13 -8.20
C ILE A 104 -6.17 4.97 -7.20
N ILE A 105 -7.31 4.34 -6.87
CA ILE A 105 -7.36 3.19 -5.97
C ILE A 105 -6.56 2.01 -6.55
N SER A 106 -6.67 1.74 -7.84
CA SER A 106 -5.90 0.67 -8.48
C SER A 106 -4.39 0.93 -8.42
N SER A 107 -3.96 2.20 -8.59
CA SER A 107 -2.57 2.59 -8.41
C SER A 107 -2.10 2.41 -6.97
N HIS A 108 -2.91 2.82 -5.98
CA HIS A 108 -2.62 2.59 -4.57
C HIS A 108 -2.54 1.10 -4.23
N GLU A 109 -3.45 0.28 -4.78
CA GLU A 109 -3.42 -1.17 -4.59
C GLU A 109 -2.11 -1.79 -5.06
N GLN A 110 -1.60 -1.36 -6.22
CA GLN A 110 -0.31 -1.81 -6.72
C GLN A 110 0.82 -1.39 -5.79
N SER A 111 0.88 -0.12 -5.39
CA SER A 111 1.92 0.37 -4.46
C SER A 111 1.88 -0.33 -3.11
N ILE A 112 0.69 -0.62 -2.57
CA ILE A 112 0.53 -1.36 -1.32
C ILE A 112 1.03 -2.79 -1.46
N ARG A 113 0.75 -3.48 -2.57
CA ARG A 113 1.27 -4.83 -2.83
C ARG A 113 2.80 -4.83 -2.88
N GLU A 114 3.39 -3.86 -3.57
CA GLU A 114 4.85 -3.70 -3.63
C GLU A 114 5.46 -3.49 -2.24
N CYS A 115 4.84 -2.65 -1.39
CA CYS A 115 5.26 -2.46 0.00
C CYS A 115 5.16 -3.76 0.82
N VAL A 116 4.06 -4.50 0.69
CA VAL A 116 3.85 -5.78 1.37
C VAL A 116 4.92 -6.80 0.96
N ASP A 117 5.26 -6.87 -0.33
CA ASP A 117 6.31 -7.75 -0.83
C ASP A 117 7.67 -7.37 -0.24
N ILE A 118 8.02 -6.08 -0.21
CA ILE A 118 9.27 -5.58 0.41
C ILE A 118 9.35 -5.95 1.90
N ILE A 119 8.26 -5.74 2.66
CA ILE A 119 8.21 -6.07 4.09
C ILE A 119 8.42 -7.58 4.31
N ARG A 120 7.78 -8.42 3.50
CA ARG A 120 7.93 -9.87 3.56
C ARG A 120 9.37 -10.31 3.28
N GLU A 121 10.00 -9.76 2.25
CA GLU A 121 11.39 -10.04 1.90
C GLU A 121 12.36 -9.56 2.98
N ALA A 122 12.17 -8.36 3.52
CA ALA A 122 12.97 -7.82 4.61
C ALA A 122 12.86 -8.68 5.86
N ARG A 123 11.65 -9.11 6.23
CA ARG A 123 11.42 -10.01 7.35
C ARG A 123 12.11 -11.35 7.15
N TRP A 124 11.98 -11.95 5.97
CA TRP A 124 12.66 -13.20 5.64
C TRP A 124 14.19 -13.08 5.76
N LEU A 125 14.77 -11.98 5.25
CA LEU A 125 16.21 -11.71 5.40
C LEU A 125 16.62 -11.57 6.87
N TYR A 126 15.83 -10.83 7.66
CA TYR A 126 16.11 -10.65 9.08
C TYR A 126 16.01 -11.97 9.85
N GLU A 127 15.04 -12.83 9.58
CA GLU A 127 14.91 -14.16 10.17
C GLU A 127 16.13 -15.05 9.86
N LYS A 128 16.75 -14.87 8.68
CA LYS A 128 17.92 -15.64 8.27
C LYS A 128 19.25 -15.07 8.76
N PHE A 129 19.41 -13.75 8.76
CA PHE A 129 20.70 -13.09 8.96
C PHE A 129 20.71 -12.09 10.14
N GLY A 130 19.60 -11.92 10.87
CA GLY A 130 19.51 -10.95 11.95
C GLY A 130 19.81 -9.53 11.46
N GLU A 131 20.64 -8.80 12.20
CA GLU A 131 21.03 -7.42 11.85
C GLU A 131 22.07 -7.32 10.72
N GLY A 132 22.24 -8.37 9.93
CA GLY A 132 23.09 -8.37 8.73
C GLY A 132 24.40 -9.15 8.91
N GLU A 133 24.54 -9.93 9.97
CA GLU A 133 25.68 -10.83 10.13
C GLU A 133 25.57 -12.04 9.19
N TYR A 134 26.57 -12.17 8.31
CA TYR A 134 26.63 -13.32 7.42
C TYR A 134 26.83 -14.62 8.21
N ARG A 135 26.05 -15.63 7.85
CA ARG A 135 26.23 -17.02 8.29
C ARG A 135 25.89 -18.00 7.18
N ASP A 136 26.59 -19.12 7.16
CA ASP A 136 26.25 -20.21 6.23
C ASP A 136 24.90 -20.81 6.61
N ILE A 137 24.01 -20.93 5.64
CA ILE A 137 22.66 -21.49 5.83
C ILE A 137 22.48 -22.62 4.80
N SER A 138 22.33 -23.85 5.33
CA SER A 138 22.14 -25.05 4.50
C SER A 138 20.98 -24.89 3.52
N GLY A 139 21.21 -25.18 2.26
CA GLY A 139 20.22 -25.06 1.19
C GLY A 139 19.99 -23.62 0.68
N LEU A 140 20.61 -22.59 1.29
CA LEU A 140 20.41 -21.20 0.93
C LEU A 140 21.70 -20.52 0.48
N CYS A 141 22.70 -20.42 1.35
CA CYS A 141 23.95 -19.73 1.04
C CYS A 141 25.11 -20.32 1.83
N LYS A 142 26.31 -20.25 1.22
CA LYS A 142 27.56 -20.62 1.85
C LYS A 142 28.72 -19.83 1.25
N VAL A 143 29.67 -19.39 2.08
CA VAL A 143 30.95 -18.90 1.60
C VAL A 143 31.86 -20.09 1.30
N ALA A 144 32.20 -20.31 0.04
CA ALA A 144 33.12 -21.34 -0.38
C ALA A 144 34.55 -20.80 -0.42
N SER A 145 35.50 -21.52 0.21
CA SER A 145 36.92 -21.21 0.11
C SER A 145 37.48 -21.59 -1.29
N ARG A 146 38.61 -20.99 -1.67
CA ARG A 146 39.30 -21.36 -2.92
C ARG A 146 39.68 -22.84 -2.95
N THR A 147 40.01 -23.42 -1.81
CA THR A 147 40.35 -24.85 -1.68
C THR A 147 39.12 -25.71 -1.98
N GLU A 148 37.97 -25.40 -1.38
CA GLU A 148 36.72 -26.12 -1.66
C GLU A 148 36.31 -26.01 -3.13
N ILE A 149 36.54 -24.85 -3.77
CA ILE A 149 36.24 -24.65 -5.19
C ILE A 149 37.17 -25.53 -6.03
N ALA A 150 38.46 -25.61 -5.71
CA ALA A 150 39.43 -26.46 -6.41
C ALA A 150 39.09 -27.95 -6.27
N GLU A 151 38.73 -28.42 -5.07
CA GLU A 151 38.29 -29.80 -4.80
C GLU A 151 37.07 -30.21 -5.61
N LYS A 152 36.22 -29.25 -5.96
CA LYS A 152 35.04 -29.44 -6.82
C LYS A 152 35.31 -29.13 -8.32
N ASN A 153 36.56 -29.26 -8.74
CA ASN A 153 36.99 -29.02 -10.12
C ASN A 153 36.54 -27.63 -10.65
N TYR A 154 36.62 -26.61 -9.78
CA TYR A 154 36.22 -25.22 -10.10
C TYR A 154 34.76 -25.07 -10.55
N SER A 155 33.89 -26.00 -10.17
CA SER A 155 32.46 -25.83 -10.38
C SER A 155 31.95 -24.64 -9.62
N LEU A 156 31.17 -23.76 -10.26
CA LEU A 156 30.51 -22.63 -9.65
C LEU A 156 29.00 -22.86 -9.45
N THR A 157 28.56 -24.12 -9.54
CA THR A 157 27.14 -24.47 -9.33
C THR A 157 26.79 -24.34 -7.85
N PRO A 158 25.89 -23.43 -7.44
CA PRO A 158 25.58 -23.15 -6.02
C PRO A 158 25.21 -24.42 -5.23
N GLY A 159 24.38 -25.28 -5.80
CA GLY A 159 23.93 -26.53 -5.16
C GLY A 159 25.07 -27.49 -4.74
N ALA A 160 26.27 -27.33 -5.33
CA ALA A 160 27.44 -28.13 -4.94
C ALA A 160 28.03 -27.69 -3.57
N TYR A 161 27.68 -26.50 -3.07
CA TYR A 161 28.25 -25.91 -1.87
C TYR A 161 27.24 -25.76 -0.72
N VAL A 162 26.03 -25.34 -1.02
CA VAL A 162 25.04 -24.98 0.00
C VAL A 162 24.40 -26.17 0.70
N GLY A 163 24.58 -27.39 0.17
CA GLY A 163 23.94 -28.59 0.72
C GLY A 163 22.43 -28.63 0.47
N VAL A 164 21.75 -29.52 1.19
CA VAL A 164 20.28 -29.66 1.16
C VAL A 164 19.75 -29.16 2.48
N ALA A 165 18.70 -28.33 2.45
CA ALA A 165 18.00 -27.92 3.66
C ALA A 165 17.39 -29.17 4.32
N ALA A 166 17.56 -29.30 5.65
CA ALA A 166 16.81 -30.28 6.39
C ALA A 166 15.31 -29.99 6.30
N VAL A 167 14.55 -30.99 5.90
CA VAL A 167 13.08 -30.92 5.83
C VAL A 167 12.49 -31.02 7.23
#